data_7fa2b75ea257ef629c60ceef4c8ca0b8
#
_entry.id   7fa2b75ea257ef629c60ceef4c8ca0b8
#
_cell.length_a   1.000
_cell.length_b   1.000
_cell.length_c   1.000
_cell.angle_alpha   90.00
_cell.angle_beta   90.00
_cell.angle_gamma   90.00
#
_symmetry.space_group_name_H-M   'P 1'
#
loop_
_entity.id
_entity.type
_entity.pdbx_description
1 polymer ?
#
loop_
_entity_poly.entity_id
_entity_poly.type
_entity_poly.pdbx_seq_one_letter_code
_entity_poly.pdbx_strand_id
1 'polypeptide(L)'
;MEIISQIDQLVEDSHYRGVNLLNRDNLLTDFNAGRSNNLQTSGVDATSNGLGIELIDIQTIDDVRSLIANVREAREELRNFGRTFASDLSILTTRTQFAEQTVNTLNSGSDDLVVTDQNENGANLLALQTRQQIQFSILSLTQRSIADFL
;
A
#
# COMPACT_ATOMS: atom_id res chain seq x y z
N MET A 1 41.97 3.87 2.77
CA MET A 1 41.08 4.24 3.89
C MET A 1 39.83 5.02 3.44
N GLU A 2 39.96 5.95 2.52
CA GLU A 2 38.87 6.83 2.11
C GLU A 2 37.67 6.10 1.49
N ILE A 3 37.87 5.14 0.58
CA ILE A 3 36.79 4.41 -0.10
C ILE A 3 35.98 3.56 0.88
N ILE A 4 36.61 2.85 1.80
CA ILE A 4 35.93 2.02 2.80
C ILE A 4 35.07 2.90 3.71
N SER A 5 35.62 4.03 4.19
CA SER A 5 34.85 4.99 4.98
C SER A 5 33.68 5.58 4.21
N GLN A 6 33.82 5.81 2.90
CA GLN A 6 32.71 6.29 2.05
C GLN A 6 31.61 5.24 1.88
N ILE A 7 31.96 3.94 1.81
CA ILE A 7 30.95 2.86 1.78
C ILE A 7 30.16 2.86 3.08
N ASP A 8 30.84 2.92 4.22
CA ASP A 8 30.18 2.91 5.53
C ASP A 8 29.29 4.14 5.74
N GLN A 9 29.77 5.33 5.31
CA GLN A 9 28.94 6.56 5.33
C GLN A 9 27.70 6.43 4.43
N LEU A 10 27.85 5.85 3.22
CA LEU A 10 26.73 5.64 2.31
C LEU A 10 25.68 4.71 2.93
N VAL A 11 26.12 3.67 3.63
CA VAL A 11 25.23 2.78 4.37
C VAL A 11 24.53 3.52 5.50
N GLU A 12 25.25 4.32 6.27
CA GLU A 12 24.69 5.10 7.37
C GLU A 12 23.67 6.13 6.87
N ASP A 13 23.93 6.81 5.76
CA ASP A 13 23.07 7.82 5.16
C ASP A 13 21.80 7.21 4.51
N SER A 14 21.78 5.90 4.28
CA SER A 14 20.66 5.20 3.59
C SER A 14 19.45 4.96 4.48
N HIS A 15 19.34 5.62 5.62
CA HIS A 15 18.18 5.48 6.50
C HIS A 15 16.97 6.29 6.01
N TYR A 16 15.77 5.72 6.19
CA TYR A 16 14.52 6.39 5.90
C TYR A 16 13.55 6.23 7.08
N ARG A 17 13.07 7.34 7.63
CA ARG A 17 12.14 7.37 8.78
C ARG A 17 12.61 6.56 10.00
N GLY A 18 13.92 6.54 10.24
CA GLY A 18 14.52 5.84 11.37
C GLY A 18 14.75 4.35 11.14
N VAL A 19 14.59 3.84 9.94
CA VAL A 19 14.90 2.46 9.55
C VAL A 19 16.01 2.47 8.51
N ASN A 20 17.05 1.68 8.73
CA ASN A 20 18.15 1.49 7.80
C ASN A 20 18.30 0.00 7.45
N LEU A 21 17.67 -0.40 6.34
CA LEU A 21 17.73 -1.78 5.85
C LEU A 21 19.12 -2.26 5.46
N LEU A 22 20.05 -1.32 5.16
CA LEU A 22 21.45 -1.65 4.85
C LEU A 22 22.32 -1.80 6.09
N ASN A 23 21.80 -1.39 7.26
CA ASN A 23 22.46 -1.51 8.55
C ASN A 23 21.67 -2.40 9.54
N ARG A 24 21.18 -3.54 9.06
CA ARG A 24 20.49 -4.60 9.83
C ARG A 24 19.14 -4.25 10.45
N ASP A 25 18.57 -3.08 10.20
CA ASP A 25 17.23 -2.80 10.68
C ASP A 25 16.19 -3.58 9.88
N ASN A 26 15.15 -4.05 10.55
CA ASN A 26 14.05 -4.73 9.90
C ASN A 26 12.88 -3.77 9.68
N LEU A 27 12.22 -3.90 8.53
CA LEU A 27 11.00 -3.18 8.22
C LEU A 27 9.80 -4.13 8.28
N LEU A 28 8.86 -3.84 9.16
CA LEU A 28 7.58 -4.54 9.22
C LEU A 28 6.50 -3.70 8.54
N THR A 29 5.89 -4.25 7.50
CA THR A 29 4.79 -3.60 6.78
C THR A 29 3.50 -4.38 7.01
N ASP A 30 2.53 -3.75 7.68
CA ASP A 30 1.20 -4.33 7.91
C ASP A 30 0.29 -4.09 6.71
N PHE A 31 -0.44 -5.13 6.25
CA PHE A 31 -1.37 -5.06 5.13
C PHE A 31 -2.82 -4.88 5.53
N ASN A 32 -3.12 -5.00 6.81
CA ASN A 32 -4.47 -4.83 7.33
C ASN A 32 -4.46 -4.14 8.70
N ALA A 33 -5.58 -3.52 9.05
CA ALA A 33 -5.74 -2.81 10.32
C ALA A 33 -5.59 -3.73 11.55
N GLY A 34 -5.88 -5.02 11.42
CA GLY A 34 -5.74 -6.02 12.48
C GLY A 34 -4.32 -6.56 12.64
N ARG A 35 -3.36 -6.14 11.80
CA ARG A 35 -1.94 -6.55 11.81
C ARG A 35 -1.72 -8.07 11.77
N SER A 36 -2.71 -8.82 11.33
CA SER A 36 -2.63 -10.28 11.20
C SER A 36 -1.93 -10.73 9.92
N ASN A 37 -1.74 -9.79 8.97
CA ASN A 37 -1.09 -10.05 7.71
C ASN A 37 -0.05 -8.95 7.45
N ASN A 38 1.22 -9.34 7.49
CA ASN A 38 2.35 -8.42 7.35
C ASN A 38 3.45 -9.02 6.49
N LEU A 39 4.34 -8.18 6.02
CA LEU A 39 5.61 -8.54 5.39
C LEU A 39 6.73 -7.97 6.26
N GLN A 40 7.65 -8.82 6.68
CA GLN A 40 8.88 -8.40 7.30
C GLN A 40 10.00 -8.43 6.25
N THR A 41 10.50 -7.25 5.89
CA THR A 41 11.72 -7.10 5.12
C THR A 41 12.89 -7.07 6.09
N SER A 42 13.74 -8.08 6.02
CA SER A 42 14.92 -8.18 6.88
C SER A 42 16.03 -7.29 6.36
N GLY A 43 16.59 -6.49 7.25
CA GLY A 43 17.78 -5.70 6.94
C GLY A 43 19.02 -6.58 6.77
N VAL A 44 19.99 -6.04 6.07
CA VAL A 44 21.27 -6.67 5.75
C VAL A 44 22.40 -5.81 6.26
N ASP A 45 23.58 -6.40 6.47
CA ASP A 45 24.79 -5.65 6.77
C ASP A 45 25.55 -5.36 5.48
N ALA A 46 25.33 -4.19 4.92
CA ALA A 46 26.01 -3.73 3.72
C ALA A 46 27.24 -2.84 4.04
N THR A 47 27.65 -2.76 5.30
CA THR A 47 28.91 -2.09 5.67
C THR A 47 30.11 -2.79 5.07
N SER A 48 31.24 -2.10 5.01
CA SER A 48 32.50 -2.68 4.57
C SER A 48 32.86 -3.95 5.35
N ASN A 49 32.62 -3.94 6.65
CA ASN A 49 32.85 -5.10 7.53
C ASN A 49 31.85 -6.23 7.24
N GLY A 50 30.56 -5.92 7.05
CA GLY A 50 29.52 -6.89 6.71
C GLY A 50 29.76 -7.58 5.37
N LEU A 51 30.34 -6.85 4.42
CA LEU A 51 30.71 -7.35 3.09
C LEU A 51 32.11 -8.02 3.04
N GLY A 52 32.81 -8.09 4.17
CA GLY A 52 34.16 -8.69 4.23
C GLY A 52 35.21 -7.90 3.45
N ILE A 53 35.00 -6.59 3.25
CA ILE A 53 35.96 -5.70 2.59
C ILE A 53 36.90 -5.14 3.64
N GLU A 54 38.02 -5.82 3.86
CA GLU A 54 39.04 -5.41 4.81
C GLU A 54 40.22 -4.72 4.10
N LEU A 55 40.89 -3.83 4.86
CA LEU A 55 42.16 -3.28 4.43
C LEU A 55 43.23 -4.36 4.56
N ILE A 56 43.71 -4.86 3.44
CA ILE A 56 44.86 -5.78 3.38
C ILE A 56 46.09 -4.97 3.02
N ASP A 57 47.13 -5.13 3.80
CA ASP A 57 48.47 -4.57 3.43
C ASP A 57 49.01 -5.38 2.23
N ILE A 58 49.09 -4.72 1.08
CA ILE A 58 49.43 -5.36 -0.18
C ILE A 58 50.96 -5.42 -0.28
N GLN A 59 51.54 -6.58 -0.01
CA GLN A 59 52.98 -6.82 -0.12
C GLN A 59 53.32 -7.83 -1.23
N THR A 60 52.36 -8.69 -1.60
CA THR A 60 52.56 -9.77 -2.56
C THR A 60 51.46 -9.77 -3.64
N ILE A 61 51.75 -10.49 -4.74
CA ILE A 61 50.74 -10.72 -5.80
C ILE A 61 49.54 -11.54 -5.26
N ASP A 62 49.76 -12.38 -4.28
CA ASP A 62 48.71 -13.21 -3.69
C ASP A 62 47.79 -12.36 -2.81
N ASP A 63 48.30 -11.32 -2.16
CA ASP A 63 47.42 -10.34 -1.44
C ASP A 63 46.48 -9.62 -2.40
N VAL A 64 47.00 -9.24 -3.59
CA VAL A 64 46.14 -8.62 -4.64
C VAL A 64 45.09 -9.58 -5.13
N ARG A 65 45.41 -10.87 -5.33
CA ARG A 65 44.42 -11.87 -5.76
C ARG A 65 43.36 -12.08 -4.71
N SER A 66 43.75 -12.14 -3.43
CA SER A 66 42.81 -12.25 -2.30
C SER A 66 41.88 -11.05 -2.22
N LEU A 67 42.38 -9.84 -2.35
CA LEU A 67 41.57 -8.61 -2.37
C LEU A 67 40.56 -8.61 -3.52
N ILE A 68 41.00 -9.02 -4.72
CA ILE A 68 40.09 -9.13 -5.87
C ILE A 68 39.01 -10.17 -5.62
N ALA A 69 39.33 -11.29 -4.98
CA ALA A 69 38.35 -12.32 -4.62
C ALA A 69 37.32 -11.77 -3.63
N ASN A 70 37.75 -11.10 -2.56
CA ASN A 70 36.88 -10.51 -1.55
C ASN A 70 35.93 -9.45 -2.16
N VAL A 71 36.43 -8.59 -3.03
CA VAL A 71 35.57 -7.60 -3.73
C VAL A 71 34.56 -8.25 -4.66
N ARG A 72 34.94 -9.37 -5.31
CA ARG A 72 33.97 -10.12 -6.14
C ARG A 72 32.86 -10.76 -5.29
N GLU A 73 33.22 -11.34 -4.16
CA GLU A 73 32.28 -11.93 -3.21
C GLU A 73 31.33 -10.87 -2.65
N ALA A 74 31.85 -9.75 -2.18
CA ALA A 74 31.05 -8.60 -1.74
C ALA A 74 30.04 -8.11 -2.81
N ARG A 75 30.46 -8.07 -4.08
CA ARG A 75 29.57 -7.73 -5.19
C ARG A 75 28.45 -8.74 -5.40
N GLU A 76 28.74 -10.03 -5.28
CA GLU A 76 27.70 -11.06 -5.41
C GLU A 76 26.71 -10.99 -4.22
N GLU A 77 27.22 -10.71 -3.03
CA GLU A 77 26.37 -10.52 -1.85
C GLU A 77 25.46 -9.31 -1.99
N LEU A 78 25.99 -8.16 -2.41
CA LEU A 78 25.16 -6.98 -2.73
C LEU A 78 24.09 -7.25 -3.78
N ARG A 79 24.42 -8.07 -4.79
CA ARG A 79 23.41 -8.48 -5.79
C ARG A 79 22.32 -9.37 -5.18
N ASN A 80 22.68 -10.25 -4.25
CA ASN A 80 21.72 -11.09 -3.53
C ASN A 80 20.80 -10.22 -2.67
N PHE A 81 21.34 -9.24 -1.94
CA PHE A 81 20.53 -8.26 -1.19
C PHE A 81 19.57 -7.51 -2.11
N GLY A 82 20.07 -7.03 -3.25
CA GLY A 82 19.23 -6.35 -4.25
C GLY A 82 18.11 -7.23 -4.79
N ARG A 83 18.34 -8.53 -5.01
CA ARG A 83 17.29 -9.48 -5.44
C ARG A 83 16.25 -9.69 -4.35
N THR A 84 16.66 -9.83 -3.11
CA THR A 84 15.74 -9.98 -1.96
C THR A 84 14.87 -8.75 -1.81
N PHE A 85 15.45 -7.56 -1.79
CA PHE A 85 14.68 -6.32 -1.70
C PHE A 85 13.77 -6.09 -2.92
N ALA A 86 14.20 -6.47 -4.11
CA ALA A 86 13.37 -6.39 -5.31
C ALA A 86 12.15 -7.33 -5.22
N SER A 87 12.33 -8.53 -4.66
CA SER A 87 11.24 -9.47 -4.40
C SER A 87 10.24 -8.88 -3.41
N ASP A 88 10.71 -8.37 -2.28
CA ASP A 88 9.85 -7.76 -1.26
C ASP A 88 9.11 -6.53 -1.81
N LEU A 89 9.80 -5.69 -2.57
CA LEU A 89 9.19 -4.54 -3.25
C LEU A 89 8.09 -4.97 -4.23
N SER A 90 8.30 -6.06 -4.96
CA SER A 90 7.28 -6.62 -5.86
C SER A 90 6.03 -7.07 -5.10
N ILE A 91 6.21 -7.73 -3.95
CA ILE A 91 5.10 -8.11 -3.07
C ILE A 91 4.37 -6.86 -2.56
N LEU A 92 5.09 -5.86 -2.06
CA LEU A 92 4.52 -4.61 -1.57
C LEU A 92 3.72 -3.89 -2.65
N THR A 93 4.29 -3.79 -3.86
CA THR A 93 3.63 -3.14 -5.01
C THR A 93 2.33 -3.86 -5.37
N THR A 94 2.36 -5.19 -5.46
CA THR A 94 1.17 -6.00 -5.76
C THR A 94 0.09 -5.83 -4.69
N ARG A 95 0.49 -5.81 -3.41
CA ARG A 95 -0.44 -5.61 -2.29
C ARG A 95 -1.04 -4.22 -2.27
N THR A 96 -0.25 -3.19 -2.57
CA THR A 96 -0.74 -1.81 -2.68
C THR A 96 -1.77 -1.68 -3.79
N GLN A 97 -1.48 -2.21 -4.98
CA GLN A 97 -2.42 -2.22 -6.10
C GLN A 97 -3.73 -2.95 -5.77
N PHE A 98 -3.62 -4.10 -5.10
CA PHE A 98 -4.82 -4.83 -4.65
C PHE A 98 -5.64 -4.02 -3.65
N ALA A 99 -4.98 -3.37 -2.69
CA ALA A 99 -5.67 -2.53 -1.71
C ALA A 99 -6.38 -1.35 -2.38
N GLU A 100 -5.73 -0.67 -3.32
CA GLU A 100 -6.32 0.42 -4.11
C GLU A 100 -7.55 -0.04 -4.91
N GLN A 101 -7.45 -1.20 -5.58
CA GLN A 101 -8.57 -1.78 -6.32
C GLN A 101 -9.74 -2.13 -5.38
N THR A 102 -9.44 -2.68 -4.22
CA THR A 102 -10.45 -3.01 -3.20
C THR A 102 -11.16 -1.75 -2.70
N VAL A 103 -10.41 -0.69 -2.39
CA VAL A 103 -10.97 0.60 -1.97
C VAL A 103 -11.87 1.18 -3.06
N ASN A 104 -11.44 1.16 -4.32
CA ASN A 104 -12.23 1.65 -5.44
C ASN A 104 -13.53 0.84 -5.63
N THR A 105 -13.45 -0.50 -5.51
CA THR A 105 -14.64 -1.36 -5.59
C THR A 105 -15.62 -1.10 -4.46
N LEU A 106 -15.10 -0.94 -3.22
CA LEU A 106 -15.96 -0.62 -2.07
C LEU A 106 -16.59 0.76 -2.19
N ASN A 107 -15.87 1.76 -2.68
CA ASN A 107 -16.42 3.09 -2.92
C ASN A 107 -17.53 3.05 -3.98
N SER A 108 -17.28 2.37 -5.12
CA SER A 108 -18.29 2.20 -6.16
C SER A 108 -19.53 1.46 -5.65
N GLY A 109 -19.34 0.38 -4.88
CA GLY A 109 -20.44 -0.34 -4.27
C GLY A 109 -21.23 0.50 -3.26
N SER A 110 -20.55 1.34 -2.48
CA SER A 110 -21.18 2.30 -1.57
C SER A 110 -22.00 3.34 -2.32
N ASP A 111 -21.45 3.90 -3.39
CA ASP A 111 -22.13 4.90 -4.22
C ASP A 111 -23.37 4.28 -4.89
N ASP A 112 -23.28 3.06 -5.40
CA ASP A 112 -24.40 2.34 -6.01
C ASP A 112 -25.51 2.08 -5.01
N LEU A 113 -25.18 1.71 -3.77
CA LEU A 113 -26.18 1.52 -2.71
C LEU A 113 -26.90 2.83 -2.37
N VAL A 114 -26.16 3.93 -2.24
CA VAL A 114 -26.77 5.25 -1.94
C VAL A 114 -27.68 5.72 -3.07
N VAL A 115 -27.26 5.53 -4.32
CA VAL A 115 -28.09 5.89 -5.49
C VAL A 115 -29.36 5.03 -5.56
N THR A 116 -29.25 3.73 -5.25
CA THR A 116 -30.41 2.83 -5.21
C THR A 116 -31.41 3.26 -4.14
N ASP A 117 -30.95 3.59 -2.94
CA ASP A 117 -31.79 4.08 -1.84
C ASP A 117 -32.48 5.40 -2.21
N GLN A 118 -31.81 6.32 -2.88
CA GLN A 118 -32.37 7.58 -3.35
C GLN A 118 -33.46 7.36 -4.41
N ASN A 119 -33.27 6.42 -5.33
CA ASN A 119 -34.26 6.07 -6.34
C ASN A 119 -35.51 5.42 -5.72
N GLU A 120 -35.34 4.53 -4.76
CA GLU A 120 -36.46 3.94 -4.03
C GLU A 120 -37.23 4.99 -3.24
N ASN A 121 -36.53 5.87 -2.53
CA ASN A 121 -37.15 6.98 -1.81
C ASN A 121 -37.91 7.95 -2.74
N GLY A 122 -37.32 8.25 -3.91
CA GLY A 122 -37.96 9.05 -4.95
C GLY A 122 -39.26 8.41 -5.49
N ALA A 123 -39.21 7.11 -5.76
CA ALA A 123 -40.40 6.36 -6.18
C ALA A 123 -41.50 6.32 -5.10
N ASN A 124 -41.14 6.12 -3.85
CA ASN A 124 -42.05 6.15 -2.71
C ASN A 124 -42.68 7.53 -2.52
N LEU A 125 -41.90 8.61 -2.66
CA LEU A 125 -42.40 9.99 -2.60
C LEU A 125 -43.40 10.26 -3.72
N LEU A 126 -43.09 9.86 -4.96
CA LEU A 126 -44.01 10.02 -6.09
C LEU A 126 -45.29 9.23 -5.89
N ALA A 127 -45.26 8.01 -5.37
CA ALA A 127 -46.40 7.21 -5.05
C ALA A 127 -47.30 7.88 -3.97
N LEU A 128 -46.69 8.46 -2.94
CA LEU A 128 -47.40 9.22 -1.90
C LEU A 128 -48.08 10.47 -2.47
N GLN A 129 -47.34 11.23 -3.31
CA GLN A 129 -47.89 12.43 -3.98
C GLN A 129 -49.10 12.06 -4.88
N THR A 130 -48.98 10.98 -5.63
CA THR A 130 -50.07 10.49 -6.48
C THR A 130 -51.28 10.08 -5.65
N ARG A 131 -51.08 9.38 -4.53
CA ARG A 131 -52.16 9.04 -3.60
C ARG A 131 -52.85 10.29 -3.02
N GLN A 132 -52.08 11.29 -2.64
CA GLN A 132 -52.64 12.57 -2.16
C GLN A 132 -53.50 13.25 -3.23
N GLN A 133 -53.03 13.34 -4.48
CA GLN A 133 -53.80 13.93 -5.58
C GLN A 133 -55.09 13.18 -5.84
N ILE A 134 -55.09 11.85 -5.80
CA ILE A 134 -56.28 11.01 -5.94
C ILE A 134 -57.25 11.28 -4.78
N GLN A 135 -56.78 11.36 -3.54
CA GLN A 135 -57.63 11.68 -2.37
C GLN A 135 -58.26 13.05 -2.48
N PHE A 136 -57.53 14.08 -2.89
CA PHE A 136 -58.11 15.40 -3.13
C PHE A 136 -59.11 15.41 -4.25
N SER A 137 -58.87 14.65 -5.33
CA SER A 137 -59.85 14.50 -6.43
C SER A 137 -61.11 13.81 -5.97
N ILE A 138 -61.02 12.74 -5.20
CA ILE A 138 -62.18 12.04 -4.63
C ILE A 138 -62.96 12.96 -3.67
N LEU A 139 -62.25 13.69 -2.79
CA LEU A 139 -62.88 14.62 -1.86
C LEU A 139 -63.62 15.73 -2.60
N SER A 140 -63.06 16.28 -3.64
CA SER A 140 -63.68 17.31 -4.47
C SER A 140 -64.93 16.78 -5.23
N LEU A 141 -64.89 15.54 -5.71
CA LEU A 141 -65.99 14.86 -6.35
C LEU A 141 -67.16 14.61 -5.36
N THR A 142 -66.79 14.17 -4.16
CA THR A 142 -67.77 13.93 -3.09
C THR A 142 -68.45 15.23 -2.67
N GLN A 143 -67.70 16.32 -2.54
CA GLN A 143 -68.28 17.65 -2.23
C GLN A 143 -69.25 18.13 -3.32
N ARG A 144 -68.92 17.94 -4.59
CA ARG A 144 -69.83 18.29 -5.70
C ARG A 144 -71.08 17.45 -5.69
N SER A 145 -70.96 16.15 -5.47
CA SER A 145 -72.13 15.23 -5.40
C SER A 145 -73.04 15.57 -4.25
N ILE A 146 -72.52 16.08 -3.12
CA ILE A 146 -73.38 16.53 -2.00
C ILE A 146 -74.05 17.87 -2.34
N ALA A 147 -73.39 18.78 -3.04
CA ALA A 147 -73.95 20.06 -3.46
C ALA A 147 -75.04 19.92 -4.53
N ASP A 148 -74.96 18.89 -5.35
CA ASP A 148 -76.04 18.59 -6.36
C ASP A 148 -77.29 17.87 -5.77
N PHE A 149 -77.18 17.42 -4.51
CA PHE A 149 -78.30 16.73 -3.80
C PHE A 149 -79.11 17.63 -2.82
N LEU A 150 -78.61 18.87 -2.58
CA LEU A 150 -79.25 19.89 -1.73
C LEU A 150 -79.92 20.98 -2.56
#